data_2eadf77831419b3580f5f4a832a0ec2b
#
_entry.id   2eadf77831419b3580f5f4a832a0ec2b
#
_cell.length_a   1.000
_cell.length_b   1.000
_cell.length_c   1.000
_cell.angle_alpha   90.00
_cell.angle_beta   90.00
_cell.angle_gamma   90.00
#
_symmetry.space_group_name_H-M   'P 1'
#
loop_
_entity.id
_entity.type
_entity.pdbx_description
1 polymer ?
#
loop_
_entity_poly.entity_id
_entity_poly.type
_entity_poly.pdbx_seq_one_letter_code
_entity_poly.pdbx_strand_id
1 'polypeptide(L)'
;MSDRAELKRRLARLLVEKSYREGDFVLASGRRSDYYFDCRVTALHAEGSWLIGRLFNDVLKELDIRGVGGMTLGADPLVSSTTALSHEQGRPLHGLLVRKESKGHGTNQFVEGLGNFQPGDAVAMLEDVVTTGGSLLKACRRVQDAGLRIVAVCAILDREEGGRETLKKEGYELHALFTRKELVELARR
;
A
#
# COMPACT_ATOMS: atom_id res chain seq x y z
N MET A 1 3.03 16.27 18.68
CA MET A 1 2.70 15.57 17.42
C MET A 1 3.93 15.66 16.52
N SER A 2 4.48 14.55 16.08
CA SER A 2 5.64 14.56 15.16
C SER A 2 5.18 15.15 13.81
N ASP A 3 5.97 16.09 13.27
CA ASP A 3 5.69 16.70 11.98
C ASP A 3 5.70 15.64 10.87
N ARG A 4 4.67 15.64 10.00
CA ARG A 4 4.54 14.72 8.86
C ARG A 4 5.79 14.71 7.98
N ALA A 5 6.41 15.87 7.78
CA ALA A 5 7.64 15.99 7.00
C ALA A 5 8.80 15.23 7.66
N GLU A 6 8.90 15.24 8.99
CA GLU A 6 9.90 14.47 9.71
C GLU A 6 9.66 12.96 9.60
N LEU A 7 8.42 12.51 9.74
CA LEU A 7 8.07 11.10 9.54
C LEU A 7 8.42 10.63 8.12
N LYS A 8 8.12 11.45 7.10
CA LYS A 8 8.51 11.14 5.70
C LYS A 8 10.02 11.04 5.53
N ARG A 9 10.82 11.97 6.11
CA ARG A 9 12.29 11.91 6.03
C ARG A 9 12.85 10.64 6.67
N ARG A 10 12.37 10.29 7.88
CA ARG A 10 12.78 9.07 8.57
C ARG A 10 12.46 7.82 7.75
N LEU A 11 11.24 7.73 7.22
CA LEU A 11 10.84 6.61 6.37
C LEU A 11 11.68 6.55 5.09
N ALA A 12 11.96 7.68 4.44
CA ALA A 12 12.79 7.73 3.24
C ALA A 12 14.20 7.17 3.49
N ARG A 13 14.86 7.59 4.58
CA ARG A 13 16.18 7.06 4.97
C ARG A 13 16.14 5.55 5.18
N LEU A 14 15.15 5.07 5.93
CA LEU A 14 15.00 3.64 6.23
C LEU A 14 14.72 2.81 4.96
N LEU A 15 13.90 3.32 4.04
CA LEU A 15 13.61 2.68 2.76
C LEU A 15 14.86 2.59 1.87
N VAL A 16 15.65 3.67 1.79
CA VAL A 16 16.90 3.66 1.02
C VAL A 16 17.93 2.72 1.64
N GLU A 17 18.10 2.75 2.97
CA GLU A 17 19.06 1.89 3.67
C GLU A 17 18.73 0.39 3.53
N LYS A 18 17.44 0.03 3.67
CA LYS A 18 17.04 -1.38 3.82
C LYS A 18 16.44 -2.00 2.57
N SER A 19 15.74 -1.21 1.78
CA SER A 19 14.88 -1.71 0.67
C SER A 19 15.41 -1.36 -0.72
N TYR A 20 16.30 -0.37 -0.84
CA TYR A 20 16.85 0.09 -2.12
C TYR A 20 18.23 -0.50 -2.36
N ARG A 21 18.45 -1.05 -3.55
CA ARG A 21 19.75 -1.55 -4.00
C ARG A 21 20.01 -1.12 -5.42
N GLU A 22 21.14 -0.48 -5.68
CA GLU A 22 21.62 -0.19 -7.04
C GLU A 22 22.33 -1.42 -7.62
N GLY A 23 22.17 -1.65 -8.91
CA GLY A 23 22.80 -2.76 -9.61
C GLY A 23 22.03 -3.11 -10.90
N ASP A 24 22.50 -4.12 -11.62
CA ASP A 24 21.81 -4.62 -12.84
C ASP A 24 20.88 -5.79 -12.42
N PHE A 25 19.58 -5.52 -12.45
CA PHE A 25 18.55 -6.47 -12.04
C PHE A 25 17.62 -6.79 -13.21
N VAL A 26 17.13 -8.04 -13.24
CA VAL A 26 16.03 -8.45 -14.12
C VAL A 26 14.77 -8.53 -13.27
N LEU A 27 13.78 -7.69 -13.59
CA LEU A 27 12.51 -7.65 -12.89
C LEU A 27 11.64 -8.87 -13.25
N ALA A 28 10.61 -9.16 -12.47
CA ALA A 28 9.65 -10.23 -12.75
C ALA A 28 8.93 -10.07 -14.10
N SER A 29 8.89 -8.84 -14.65
CA SER A 29 8.40 -8.54 -16.00
C SER A 29 9.39 -8.88 -17.13
N GLY A 30 10.59 -9.36 -16.81
CA GLY A 30 11.70 -9.57 -17.75
C GLY A 30 12.47 -8.30 -18.13
N ARG A 31 12.06 -7.12 -17.68
CA ARG A 31 12.76 -5.86 -17.98
C ARG A 31 14.02 -5.71 -17.10
N ARG A 32 15.08 -5.13 -17.69
CA ARG A 32 16.26 -4.72 -16.91
C ARG A 32 15.98 -3.45 -16.13
N SER A 33 16.56 -3.35 -14.94
CA SER A 33 16.49 -2.19 -14.05
C SER A 33 17.85 -1.94 -13.40
N ASP A 34 18.24 -0.68 -13.31
CA ASP A 34 19.45 -0.23 -12.63
C ASP A 34 19.33 -0.23 -11.11
N TYR A 35 18.17 -0.65 -10.59
CA TYR A 35 17.90 -0.79 -9.16
C TYR A 35 16.85 -1.87 -8.88
N TYR A 36 16.90 -2.38 -7.66
CA TYR A 36 15.89 -3.25 -7.07
C TYR A 36 15.32 -2.59 -5.83
N PHE A 37 13.99 -2.74 -5.61
CA PHE A 37 13.31 -2.18 -4.47
C PHE A 37 12.40 -3.23 -3.83
N ASP A 38 12.65 -3.58 -2.56
CA ASP A 38 11.81 -4.48 -1.78
C ASP A 38 11.32 -3.78 -0.52
N CYS A 39 10.15 -3.18 -0.62
CA CYS A 39 9.50 -2.47 0.48
C CYS A 39 9.21 -3.35 1.69
N ARG A 40 9.09 -4.66 1.53
CA ARG A 40 8.72 -5.60 2.61
C ARG A 40 9.77 -5.61 3.70
N VAL A 41 11.04 -5.45 3.36
CA VAL A 41 12.13 -5.39 4.35
C VAL A 41 11.91 -4.22 5.32
N THR A 42 11.54 -3.05 4.81
CA THR A 42 11.22 -1.88 5.64
C THR A 42 9.84 -2.01 6.29
N ALA A 43 8.85 -2.53 5.58
CA ALA A 43 7.49 -2.68 6.10
C ALA A 43 7.41 -3.68 7.28
N LEU A 44 8.32 -4.64 7.33
CA LEU A 44 8.47 -5.60 8.44
C LEU A 44 9.48 -5.15 9.52
N HIS A 45 10.18 -4.02 9.31
CA HIS A 45 11.03 -3.41 10.33
C HIS A 45 10.17 -2.66 11.36
N ALA A 46 10.46 -2.78 12.65
CA ALA A 46 9.61 -2.23 13.71
C ALA A 46 9.31 -0.73 13.53
N GLU A 47 10.36 0.10 13.33
CA GLU A 47 10.20 1.53 13.05
C GLU A 47 9.54 1.78 11.68
N GLY A 48 9.93 1.02 10.65
CA GLY A 48 9.36 1.14 9.30
C GLY A 48 7.86 0.88 9.27
N SER A 49 7.41 -0.20 9.91
CA SER A 49 5.99 -0.53 10.07
C SER A 49 5.22 0.59 10.76
N TRP A 50 5.76 1.12 11.86
CA TRP A 50 5.15 2.22 12.59
C TRP A 50 5.04 3.50 11.74
N LEU A 51 6.14 3.89 11.05
CA LEU A 51 6.16 5.06 10.17
C LEU A 51 5.15 4.94 9.02
N ILE A 52 5.09 3.77 8.37
CA ILE A 52 4.17 3.50 7.27
C ILE A 52 2.73 3.61 7.75
N GLY A 53 2.38 2.96 8.85
CA GLY A 53 1.03 3.01 9.40
C GLY A 53 0.62 4.43 9.80
N ARG A 54 1.52 5.21 10.41
CA ARG A 54 1.29 6.63 10.75
C ARG A 54 1.03 7.48 9.50
N LEU A 55 1.86 7.34 8.47
CA LEU A 55 1.75 8.14 7.25
C LEU A 55 0.51 7.76 6.42
N PHE A 56 0.14 6.47 6.35
CA PHE A 56 -1.11 6.09 5.69
C PHE A 56 -2.33 6.59 6.46
N ASN A 57 -2.36 6.48 7.78
CA ASN A 57 -3.45 7.07 8.56
C ASN A 57 -3.57 8.58 8.32
N ASP A 58 -2.45 9.31 8.17
CA ASP A 58 -2.46 10.74 7.87
C ASP A 58 -2.98 11.04 6.45
N VAL A 59 -2.64 10.21 5.45
CA VAL A 59 -3.19 10.31 4.08
C VAL A 59 -4.69 10.06 4.06
N LEU A 60 -5.15 9.11 4.85
CA LEU A 60 -6.54 8.62 4.84
C LEU A 60 -7.47 9.39 5.78
N LYS A 61 -6.96 10.32 6.60
CA LYS A 61 -7.71 10.94 7.71
C LYS A 61 -8.99 11.67 7.32
N GLU A 62 -9.00 12.28 6.11
CA GLU A 62 -10.15 13.05 5.62
C GLU A 62 -11.15 12.18 4.83
N LEU A 63 -10.86 10.90 4.62
CA LEU A 63 -11.73 10.00 3.88
C LEU A 63 -12.71 9.32 4.82
N ASP A 64 -13.99 9.31 4.44
CA ASP A 64 -15.01 8.50 5.11
C ASP A 64 -14.92 7.05 4.63
N ILE A 65 -14.08 6.27 5.31
CA ILE A 65 -13.81 4.85 4.99
C ILE A 65 -13.95 3.97 6.22
N ARG A 66 -14.37 2.74 6.00
CA ARG A 66 -14.52 1.72 7.03
C ARG A 66 -13.25 0.90 7.25
N GLY A 67 -12.38 0.84 6.25
CA GLY A 67 -11.16 0.05 6.36
C GLY A 67 -10.18 0.23 5.22
N VAL A 68 -9.12 -0.57 5.29
CA VAL A 68 -8.04 -0.62 4.31
C VAL A 68 -7.80 -2.05 3.87
N GLY A 69 -7.37 -2.23 2.62
CA GLY A 69 -7.07 -3.56 2.08
C GLY A 69 -5.87 -3.56 1.15
N GLY A 70 -5.40 -4.75 0.74
CA GLY A 70 -4.35 -4.84 -0.24
C GLY A 70 -3.99 -6.28 -0.62
N MET A 71 -3.18 -6.43 -1.68
CA MET A 71 -2.77 -7.74 -2.19
C MET A 71 -1.67 -8.37 -1.34
N THR A 72 -1.86 -9.62 -0.93
CA THR A 72 -0.82 -10.37 -0.22
C THR A 72 0.40 -10.65 -1.13
N LEU A 73 1.64 -10.72 -0.63
CA LEU A 73 2.16 -10.46 0.73
C LEU A 73 2.58 -9.01 0.94
N GLY A 74 2.73 -8.21 -0.15
CA GLY A 74 3.28 -6.85 -0.08
C GLY A 74 2.47 -5.92 0.82
N ALA A 75 1.15 -6.02 0.76
CA ALA A 75 0.27 -5.15 1.54
C ALA A 75 -0.02 -5.64 2.97
N ASP A 76 0.26 -6.90 3.31
CA ASP A 76 -0.09 -7.45 4.64
C ASP A 76 0.45 -6.60 5.81
N PRO A 77 1.76 -6.25 5.84
CA PRO A 77 2.29 -5.41 6.91
C PRO A 77 1.73 -3.98 6.88
N LEU A 78 1.39 -3.46 5.69
CA LEU A 78 0.82 -2.12 5.53
C LEU A 78 -0.59 -2.05 6.13
N VAL A 79 -1.43 -3.03 5.77
CA VAL A 79 -2.79 -3.16 6.30
C VAL A 79 -2.75 -3.33 7.81
N SER A 80 -1.92 -4.25 8.32
CA SER A 80 -1.83 -4.53 9.76
C SER A 80 -1.38 -3.31 10.56
N SER A 81 -0.32 -2.60 10.12
CA SER A 81 0.18 -1.41 10.82
C SER A 81 -0.81 -0.25 10.76
N THR A 82 -1.44 -0.02 9.59
CA THR A 82 -2.44 1.03 9.43
C THR A 82 -3.66 0.78 10.32
N THR A 83 -4.16 -0.45 10.33
CA THR A 83 -5.30 -0.88 11.17
C THR A 83 -5.01 -0.69 12.65
N ALA A 84 -3.88 -1.21 13.14
CA ALA A 84 -3.50 -1.11 14.55
C ALA A 84 -3.39 0.35 15.02
N LEU A 85 -2.67 1.17 14.26
CA LEU A 85 -2.47 2.59 14.60
C LEU A 85 -3.73 3.44 14.41
N SER A 86 -4.65 3.06 13.52
CA SER A 86 -5.94 3.75 13.38
C SER A 86 -6.80 3.63 14.63
N HIS A 87 -6.78 2.45 15.27
CA HIS A 87 -7.47 2.22 16.55
C HIS A 87 -6.88 3.08 17.67
N GLU A 88 -5.55 3.10 17.79
CA GLU A 88 -4.84 3.93 18.78
C GLU A 88 -5.17 5.43 18.62
N GLN A 89 -5.40 5.88 17.38
CA GLN A 89 -5.75 7.27 17.06
C GLN A 89 -7.24 7.59 17.24
N GLY A 90 -8.06 6.65 17.71
CA GLY A 90 -9.50 6.83 17.93
C GLY A 90 -10.34 6.83 16.65
N ARG A 91 -9.78 6.38 15.53
CA ARG A 91 -10.45 6.27 14.24
C ARG A 91 -10.23 4.88 13.64
N PRO A 92 -10.89 3.84 14.20
CA PRO A 92 -10.62 2.47 13.83
C PRO A 92 -10.98 2.16 12.37
N LEU A 93 -10.00 1.62 11.64
CA LEU A 93 -10.12 1.09 10.30
C LEU A 93 -9.95 -0.42 10.33
N HIS A 94 -10.85 -1.18 9.71
CA HIS A 94 -10.71 -2.63 9.59
C HIS A 94 -9.77 -3.02 8.45
N GLY A 95 -9.19 -4.22 8.53
CA GLY A 95 -8.25 -4.74 7.53
C GLY A 95 -8.87 -5.78 6.60
N LEU A 96 -8.50 -5.71 5.33
CA LEU A 96 -8.79 -6.72 4.30
C LEU A 96 -7.48 -7.22 3.69
N LEU A 97 -7.33 -8.53 3.51
CA LEU A 97 -6.23 -9.11 2.75
C LEU A 97 -6.75 -9.79 1.49
N VAL A 98 -6.20 -9.39 0.34
CA VAL A 98 -6.60 -9.94 -0.96
C VAL A 98 -5.59 -11.00 -1.38
N ARG A 99 -6.02 -12.25 -1.47
CA ARG A 99 -5.18 -13.40 -1.84
C ARG A 99 -4.89 -13.38 -3.33
N LYS A 100 -3.70 -13.82 -3.75
CA LYS A 100 -3.35 -13.99 -5.18
C LYS A 100 -4.09 -15.15 -5.83
N GLU A 101 -4.39 -16.20 -5.05
CA GLU A 101 -5.09 -17.38 -5.47
C GLU A 101 -6.33 -17.61 -4.62
N SER A 102 -7.31 -18.32 -5.19
CA SER A 102 -8.54 -18.63 -4.47
C SER A 102 -8.29 -19.61 -3.32
N LYS A 103 -9.03 -19.45 -2.25
CA LYS A 103 -9.15 -20.47 -1.20
C LYS A 103 -10.06 -21.58 -1.76
N GLY A 104 -9.59 -22.80 -1.77
CA GLY A 104 -10.30 -23.92 -2.39
C GLY A 104 -11.70 -24.23 -1.83
N HIS A 105 -12.11 -23.60 -0.72
CA HIS A 105 -13.40 -23.78 -0.05
C HIS A 105 -13.90 -22.46 0.54
N GLY A 106 -15.21 -22.22 0.46
CA GLY A 106 -15.91 -21.06 1.02
C GLY A 106 -16.50 -20.09 0.00
N THR A 107 -17.40 -19.20 0.44
CA THR A 107 -18.18 -18.30 -0.41
C THR A 107 -17.39 -17.09 -0.92
N ASN A 108 -16.31 -16.70 -0.27
CA ASN A 108 -15.46 -15.60 -0.73
C ASN A 108 -14.00 -16.04 -0.77
N GLN A 109 -13.58 -16.46 -1.96
CA GLN A 109 -12.32 -17.20 -2.14
C GLN A 109 -11.08 -16.30 -2.14
N PHE A 110 -11.23 -14.98 -2.29
CA PHE A 110 -10.09 -14.09 -2.52
C PHE A 110 -9.87 -13.02 -1.45
N VAL A 111 -10.86 -12.73 -0.60
CA VAL A 111 -10.76 -11.62 0.36
C VAL A 111 -10.96 -12.14 1.78
N GLU A 112 -9.94 -11.94 2.62
CA GLU A 112 -10.00 -12.21 4.05
C GLU A 112 -10.39 -10.93 4.83
N GLY A 113 -11.06 -11.09 5.99
CA GLY A 113 -11.46 -9.97 6.85
C GLY A 113 -12.85 -9.40 6.57
N LEU A 114 -13.57 -9.90 5.56
CA LEU A 114 -14.91 -9.40 5.17
C LEU A 114 -15.95 -9.40 6.30
N GLY A 115 -15.82 -10.27 7.28
CA GLY A 115 -16.75 -10.33 8.42
C GLY A 115 -16.82 -9.05 9.27
N ASN A 116 -15.89 -8.11 9.06
CA ASN A 116 -15.86 -6.80 9.73
C ASN A 116 -16.56 -5.69 8.93
N PHE A 117 -17.13 -6.00 7.76
CA PHE A 117 -17.69 -5.03 6.82
C PHE A 117 -19.15 -5.33 6.49
N GLN A 118 -19.86 -4.29 6.05
CA GLN A 118 -21.19 -4.38 5.48
C GLN A 118 -21.10 -4.15 3.96
N PRO A 119 -22.02 -4.72 3.15
CA PRO A 119 -22.10 -4.43 1.72
C PRO A 119 -22.18 -2.92 1.48
N GLY A 120 -21.36 -2.42 0.53
CA GLY A 120 -21.28 -1.00 0.20
C GLY A 120 -20.32 -0.18 1.05
N ASP A 121 -19.72 -0.74 2.11
CA ASP A 121 -18.71 -0.04 2.90
C ASP A 121 -17.56 0.48 2.03
N ALA A 122 -17.13 1.71 2.30
CA ALA A 122 -16.02 2.35 1.62
C ALA A 122 -14.68 1.91 2.21
N VAL A 123 -13.73 1.58 1.33
CA VAL A 123 -12.38 1.17 1.71
C VAL A 123 -11.31 1.86 0.87
N ALA A 124 -10.09 1.96 1.39
CA ALA A 124 -8.91 2.35 0.63
C ALA A 124 -8.02 1.12 0.38
N MET A 125 -7.39 1.05 -0.80
CA MET A 125 -6.45 -0.02 -1.13
C MET A 125 -5.01 0.44 -0.95
N LEU A 126 -4.20 -0.40 -0.32
CA LEU A 126 -2.79 -0.15 -0.05
C LEU A 126 -1.91 -1.07 -0.89
N GLU A 127 -0.80 -0.53 -1.40
CA GLU A 127 0.21 -1.28 -2.13
C GLU A 127 1.61 -0.85 -1.64
N ASP A 128 2.56 -1.74 -1.66
CA ASP A 128 3.94 -1.39 -1.31
C ASP A 128 4.62 -0.62 -2.46
N VAL A 129 4.58 -1.15 -3.68
CA VAL A 129 5.21 -0.55 -4.86
C VAL A 129 4.27 -0.62 -6.06
N VAL A 130 3.96 0.52 -6.63
CA VAL A 130 3.23 0.61 -7.90
C VAL A 130 4.23 0.76 -9.05
N THR A 131 4.26 -0.25 -9.94
CA THR A 131 5.01 -0.23 -11.20
C THR A 131 4.05 0.06 -12.36
N THR A 132 3.29 -0.95 -12.78
CA THR A 132 2.28 -0.83 -13.86
C THR A 132 0.84 -0.72 -13.34
N GLY A 133 0.63 -0.94 -12.03
CA GLY A 133 -0.69 -0.89 -11.38
C GLY A 133 -1.53 -2.16 -11.48
N GLY A 134 -1.09 -3.18 -12.24
CA GLY A 134 -1.90 -4.37 -12.50
C GLY A 134 -2.27 -5.19 -11.25
N SER A 135 -1.35 -5.36 -10.30
CA SER A 135 -1.63 -6.06 -9.03
C SER A 135 -2.68 -5.35 -8.21
N LEU A 136 -2.53 -4.03 -8.07
CA LEU A 136 -3.45 -3.19 -7.32
C LEU A 136 -4.85 -3.19 -7.95
N LEU A 137 -4.96 -3.06 -9.28
CA LEU A 137 -6.25 -3.17 -9.99
C LEU A 137 -6.91 -4.53 -9.80
N LYS A 138 -6.13 -5.61 -9.84
CA LYS A 138 -6.66 -6.95 -9.57
C LYS A 138 -7.21 -7.06 -8.15
N ALA A 139 -6.52 -6.47 -7.16
CA ALA A 139 -7.01 -6.41 -5.79
C ALA A 139 -8.28 -5.58 -5.68
N CYS A 140 -8.34 -4.41 -6.34
CA CYS A 140 -9.52 -3.55 -6.38
C CYS A 140 -10.75 -4.30 -6.89
N ARG A 141 -10.64 -4.98 -8.03
CA ARG A 141 -11.74 -5.76 -8.62
C ARG A 141 -12.26 -6.83 -7.65
N ARG A 142 -11.38 -7.57 -6.99
CA ARG A 142 -11.78 -8.61 -6.03
C ARG A 142 -12.53 -8.06 -4.81
N VAL A 143 -12.13 -6.89 -4.34
CA VAL A 143 -12.79 -6.21 -3.23
C VAL A 143 -14.16 -5.67 -3.67
N GLN A 144 -14.28 -5.16 -4.89
CA GLN A 144 -15.55 -4.74 -5.47
C GLN A 144 -16.49 -5.94 -5.70
N ASP A 145 -15.98 -7.05 -6.23
CA ASP A 145 -16.74 -8.30 -6.39
C ASP A 145 -17.24 -8.86 -5.04
N ALA A 146 -16.52 -8.54 -3.96
CA ALA A 146 -16.93 -8.84 -2.58
C ALA A 146 -17.98 -7.87 -2.01
N GLY A 147 -18.45 -6.90 -2.81
CA GLY A 147 -19.52 -5.98 -2.43
C GLY A 147 -19.08 -4.69 -1.73
N LEU A 148 -17.79 -4.36 -1.73
CA LEU A 148 -17.26 -3.13 -1.12
C LEU A 148 -16.96 -2.07 -2.18
N ARG A 149 -16.89 -0.80 -1.75
CA ARG A 149 -16.63 0.35 -2.61
C ARG A 149 -15.24 0.91 -2.36
N ILE A 150 -14.41 1.02 -3.41
CA ILE A 150 -13.08 1.60 -3.31
C ILE A 150 -13.13 3.09 -3.57
N VAL A 151 -12.61 3.89 -2.65
CA VAL A 151 -12.60 5.36 -2.70
C VAL A 151 -11.21 5.96 -2.82
N ALA A 152 -10.16 5.19 -2.52
CA ALA A 152 -8.78 5.63 -2.68
C ALA A 152 -7.85 4.44 -2.94
N VAL A 153 -6.75 4.70 -3.63
CA VAL A 153 -5.62 3.77 -3.76
C VAL A 153 -4.35 4.48 -3.32
N CYS A 154 -3.60 3.84 -2.43
CA CYS A 154 -2.40 4.42 -1.82
C CYS A 154 -1.21 3.48 -2.00
N ALA A 155 0.00 4.04 -2.13
CA ALA A 155 1.23 3.27 -2.21
C ALA A 155 2.36 3.89 -1.39
N ILE A 156 3.33 3.07 -0.96
CA ILE A 156 4.56 3.61 -0.41
C ILE A 156 5.36 4.26 -1.55
N LEU A 157 5.58 3.52 -2.65
CA LEU A 157 6.39 3.99 -3.77
C LEU A 157 5.64 3.91 -5.10
N ASP A 158 5.55 5.04 -5.80
CA ASP A 158 5.25 5.09 -7.23
C ASP A 158 6.58 5.08 -8.00
N ARG A 159 6.78 4.06 -8.84
CA ARG A 159 7.98 3.94 -9.66
C ARG A 159 7.98 4.84 -10.90
N GLU A 160 6.86 5.51 -11.16
CA GLU A 160 6.65 6.36 -12.36
C GLU A 160 6.81 5.57 -13.68
N GLU A 161 6.36 4.30 -13.69
CA GLU A 161 6.45 3.39 -14.84
C GLU A 161 5.06 3.09 -15.47
N GLY A 162 4.16 4.08 -15.47
CA GLY A 162 2.84 4.01 -16.09
C GLY A 162 1.71 3.50 -15.18
N GLY A 163 2.01 3.17 -13.91
CA GLY A 163 1.00 2.67 -12.97
C GLY A 163 -0.05 3.72 -12.61
N ARG A 164 0.36 4.96 -12.40
CA ARG A 164 -0.54 6.09 -12.11
C ARG A 164 -1.54 6.32 -13.23
N GLU A 165 -1.08 6.31 -14.48
CA GLU A 165 -1.92 6.48 -15.68
C GLU A 165 -2.89 5.32 -15.85
N THR A 166 -2.43 4.11 -15.57
CA THR A 166 -3.26 2.90 -15.62
C THR A 166 -4.38 2.95 -14.58
N LEU A 167 -4.06 3.32 -13.35
CA LEU A 167 -5.04 3.49 -12.26
C LEU A 167 -6.03 4.61 -12.58
N LYS A 168 -5.56 5.74 -13.11
CA LYS A 168 -6.41 6.88 -13.49
C LYS A 168 -7.42 6.53 -14.57
N LYS A 169 -7.06 5.71 -15.56
CA LYS A 169 -7.98 5.22 -16.61
C LYS A 169 -9.12 4.37 -16.03
N GLU A 170 -8.88 3.68 -14.94
CA GLU A 170 -9.87 2.87 -14.20
C GLU A 170 -10.62 3.69 -13.13
N GLY A 171 -10.42 5.02 -13.09
CA GLY A 171 -11.11 5.94 -12.17
C GLY A 171 -10.48 6.09 -10.79
N TYR A 172 -9.25 5.59 -10.57
CA TYR A 172 -8.57 5.69 -9.30
C TYR A 172 -7.46 6.75 -9.33
N GLU A 173 -7.45 7.64 -8.32
CA GLU A 173 -6.32 8.52 -8.06
C GLU A 173 -5.32 7.84 -7.11
N LEU A 174 -4.04 7.76 -7.55
CA LEU A 174 -2.97 7.17 -6.75
C LEU A 174 -2.38 8.20 -5.78
N HIS A 175 -2.47 7.92 -4.48
CA HIS A 175 -1.81 8.66 -3.41
C HIS A 175 -0.53 7.92 -2.96
N ALA A 176 0.61 8.26 -3.56
CA ALA A 176 1.89 7.67 -3.17
C ALA A 176 2.58 8.50 -2.07
N LEU A 177 3.21 7.82 -1.11
CA LEU A 177 4.06 8.51 -0.11
C LEU A 177 5.31 9.09 -0.76
N PHE A 178 5.86 8.37 -1.75
CA PHE A 178 7.06 8.77 -2.49
C PHE A 178 6.94 8.41 -3.97
N THR A 179 7.55 9.25 -4.83
CA THR A 179 8.12 8.80 -6.09
C THR A 179 9.57 8.34 -5.88
N ARG A 180 10.16 7.61 -6.85
CA ARG A 180 11.57 7.21 -6.77
C ARG A 180 12.49 8.40 -6.53
N LYS A 181 12.29 9.48 -7.30
CA LYS A 181 13.10 10.68 -7.24
C LYS A 181 13.03 11.33 -5.85
N GLU A 182 11.83 11.57 -5.36
CA GLU A 182 11.60 12.14 -4.01
C GLU A 182 12.22 11.29 -2.91
N LEU A 183 12.09 9.96 -3.00
CA LEU A 183 12.64 9.04 -2.01
C LEU A 183 14.16 9.21 -1.87
N VAL A 184 14.87 9.18 -3.00
CA VAL A 184 16.34 9.30 -3.01
C VAL A 184 16.79 10.69 -2.55
N GLU A 185 16.10 11.75 -2.98
CA GLU A 185 16.40 13.14 -2.56
C GLU A 185 16.21 13.33 -1.05
N LEU A 186 15.11 12.82 -0.48
CA LEU A 186 14.82 12.96 0.95
C LEU A 186 15.76 12.15 1.83
N ALA A 187 16.23 11.01 1.35
CA ALA A 187 17.18 10.18 2.10
C ALA A 187 18.59 10.79 2.21
N ARG A 188 18.96 11.67 1.26
CA ARG A 188 20.26 12.37 1.24
C ARG A 188 20.31 13.60 2.16
N ARG A 189 19.18 14.10 2.62
CA ARG A 189 19.03 15.24 3.53
C ARG A 189 18.98 14.77 4.99
#